data_31f06c92b7d93be5263d7cc15bd3caa3
#
_entry.id   31f06c92b7d93be5263d7cc15bd3caa3
#
_cell.length_a   1.000
_cell.length_b   1.000
_cell.length_c   1.000
_cell.angle_alpha   90.00
_cell.angle_beta   90.00
_cell.angle_gamma   90.00
#
_symmetry.space_group_name_H-M   'P 1'
#
loop_
_entity.id
_entity.type
_entity.pdbx_description
1 polymer ?
#
loop_
_entity_poly.entity_id
_entity_poly.type
_entity_poly.pdbx_seq_one_letter_code
_entity_poly.pdbx_strand_id
1 'polypeptide(L)'
;MIQRDLLDGIDYAGGEITVAELVDRYINLRRGLKENSMRAYGSAINRIHTDPFGSRMIRSVRLSDGKGWFVSLHDKGLKQNTIGILQSVLRPAFEMAADDDMIRKNPFKFKLSDVIPNDAYVRSALTKAQQERYLQFIRDHGKDNYYDDIVILLGTGLRVSELYGLTKADIDFDRRCIHIHKQLCRTADKPYFVAPPKTSSGNRSIPMTDTVYMAFRRVLENRGHPKVEMMVDGYSGFLFLDKDGKPKVAMHLENYMRGMRRKYVKKHGNTLPSVTPHVLRHTFCTNAQQAMLDVKSLQYLMGHSTASVTLDVYTHSDFESAERAFRQIAEAL
;
A
#
# COMPACT_ATOMS: atom_id res chain seq x y z
N MET A 1 35.27 -19.98 -24.50
CA MET A 1 34.50 -19.26 -23.48
C MET A 1 34.94 -19.68 -22.07
N ILE A 2 34.91 -20.95 -21.71
CA ILE A 2 35.30 -21.50 -20.40
C ILE A 2 36.72 -21.11 -19.97
N GLN A 3 37.73 -21.24 -20.86
CA GLN A 3 39.12 -20.85 -20.54
C GLN A 3 39.28 -19.35 -20.24
N ARG A 4 38.51 -18.49 -20.87
CA ARG A 4 38.54 -17.04 -20.62
C ARG A 4 37.86 -16.68 -19.31
N ASP A 5 36.81 -17.39 -18.95
CA ASP A 5 36.07 -17.20 -17.71
C ASP A 5 36.92 -17.63 -16.49
N LEU A 6 37.66 -18.74 -16.62
CA LEU A 6 38.62 -19.18 -15.61
C LEU A 6 39.82 -18.23 -15.45
N LEU A 7 40.33 -17.65 -16.56
CA LEU A 7 41.38 -16.65 -16.52
C LEU A 7 40.95 -15.32 -15.87
N ASP A 8 39.66 -14.99 -16.00
CA ASP A 8 39.04 -13.80 -15.42
C ASP A 8 38.58 -14.03 -13.95
N GLY A 9 38.88 -15.19 -13.34
CA GLY A 9 38.59 -15.49 -11.92
C GLY A 9 37.13 -15.84 -11.64
N ILE A 10 36.34 -16.19 -12.68
CA ILE A 10 34.92 -16.52 -12.48
C ILE A 10 34.77 -17.93 -11.91
N ASP A 11 34.01 -18.05 -10.81
CA ASP A 11 33.64 -19.37 -10.23
C ASP A 11 32.68 -20.10 -11.15
N TYR A 12 33.25 -20.94 -12.01
CA TYR A 12 32.47 -21.72 -12.97
C TYR A 12 31.50 -22.71 -12.30
N ALA A 13 31.92 -23.31 -11.18
CA ALA A 13 31.09 -24.24 -10.43
C ALA A 13 29.91 -23.53 -9.73
N GLY A 14 30.16 -22.33 -9.18
CA GLY A 14 29.12 -21.51 -8.59
C GLY A 14 28.04 -21.06 -9.59
N GLY A 15 28.42 -20.89 -10.87
CA GLY A 15 27.47 -20.53 -11.95
C GLY A 15 26.59 -21.67 -12.46
N GLU A 16 26.74 -22.89 -11.95
CA GLU A 16 25.95 -24.08 -12.33
C GLU A 16 24.64 -24.26 -11.51
N ILE A 17 24.25 -23.27 -10.74
CA ILE A 17 22.94 -23.23 -10.08
C ILE A 17 21.87 -22.61 -10.99
N THR A 18 20.63 -22.99 -10.73
CA THR A 18 19.48 -22.45 -11.44
C THR A 18 19.08 -21.06 -10.92
N VAL A 19 18.27 -20.32 -11.69
CA VAL A 19 17.69 -19.04 -11.26
C VAL A 19 16.87 -19.20 -9.97
N ALA A 20 16.10 -20.29 -9.85
CA ALA A 20 15.30 -20.57 -8.66
C ALA A 20 16.19 -20.82 -7.42
N GLU A 21 17.23 -21.63 -7.55
CA GLU A 21 18.19 -21.91 -6.47
C GLU A 21 18.95 -20.64 -6.05
N LEU A 22 19.34 -19.78 -7.00
CA LEU A 22 19.95 -18.48 -6.69
C LEU A 22 19.01 -17.59 -5.86
N VAL A 23 17.74 -17.53 -6.25
CA VAL A 23 16.72 -16.75 -5.53
C VAL A 23 16.53 -17.30 -4.12
N ASP A 24 16.44 -18.61 -3.95
CA ASP A 24 16.33 -19.24 -2.62
C ASP A 24 17.55 -18.93 -1.74
N ARG A 25 18.77 -19.05 -2.30
CA ARG A 25 20.01 -18.68 -1.61
C ARG A 25 19.98 -17.21 -1.16
N TYR A 26 19.60 -16.30 -2.03
CA TYR A 26 19.47 -14.87 -1.72
C TYR A 26 18.45 -14.60 -0.61
N ILE A 27 17.28 -15.22 -0.68
CA ILE A 27 16.22 -15.01 0.33
C ILE A 27 16.64 -15.59 1.68
N ASN A 28 17.28 -16.75 1.72
CA ASN A 28 17.76 -17.39 2.95
C ASN A 28 18.85 -16.57 3.67
N LEU A 29 19.65 -15.81 2.94
CA LEU A 29 20.65 -14.89 3.51
C LEU A 29 20.02 -13.58 4.02
N ARG A 30 18.81 -13.23 3.58
CA ARG A 30 18.16 -11.98 3.89
C ARG A 30 17.29 -12.08 5.13
N ARG A 31 17.88 -11.87 6.30
CA ARG A 31 17.15 -11.83 7.58
C ARG A 31 16.50 -10.46 7.81
N GLY A 32 15.36 -10.42 8.49
CA GLY A 32 14.68 -9.18 8.90
C GLY A 32 13.74 -8.56 7.86
N LEU A 33 13.33 -9.31 6.83
CA LEU A 33 12.26 -8.87 5.94
C LEU A 33 10.93 -8.75 6.69
N LYS A 34 10.24 -7.61 6.51
CA LYS A 34 8.90 -7.42 7.06
C LYS A 34 7.93 -8.43 6.44
N GLU A 35 7.02 -8.97 7.23
CA GLU A 35 6.09 -10.04 6.84
C GLU A 35 5.30 -9.74 5.55
N ASN A 36 4.84 -8.49 5.36
CA ASN A 36 4.17 -8.08 4.12
C ASN A 36 5.09 -8.12 2.88
N SER A 37 6.38 -7.87 3.05
CA SER A 37 7.36 -7.99 1.96
C SER A 37 7.63 -9.45 1.65
N MET A 38 7.71 -10.31 2.68
CA MET A 38 7.84 -11.77 2.50
C MET A 38 6.66 -12.35 1.72
N ARG A 39 5.43 -11.89 2.00
CA ARG A 39 4.25 -12.35 1.24
C ARG A 39 4.31 -11.95 -0.24
N ALA A 40 4.69 -10.69 -0.54
CA ALA A 40 4.86 -10.25 -1.93
C ALA A 40 5.97 -11.03 -2.62
N TYR A 41 7.08 -11.27 -1.95
CA TYR A 41 8.19 -12.07 -2.45
C TYR A 41 7.80 -13.55 -2.60
N GLY A 42 7.03 -14.13 -1.67
CA GLY A 42 6.53 -15.51 -1.77
C GLY A 42 5.76 -15.77 -3.08
N SER A 43 4.89 -14.84 -3.49
CA SER A 43 4.21 -14.94 -4.79
C SER A 43 5.18 -14.85 -5.98
N ALA A 44 6.19 -13.98 -5.90
CA ALA A 44 7.21 -13.84 -6.93
C ALA A 44 8.11 -15.09 -7.00
N ILE A 45 8.57 -15.59 -5.85
CA ILE A 45 9.38 -16.80 -5.71
C ILE A 45 8.63 -18.00 -6.29
N ASN A 46 7.38 -18.21 -5.87
CA ASN A 46 6.57 -19.30 -6.40
C ASN A 46 6.43 -19.24 -7.92
N ARG A 47 6.27 -18.05 -8.49
CA ARG A 47 6.23 -17.88 -9.94
C ARG A 47 7.56 -18.21 -10.61
N ILE A 48 8.69 -17.82 -10.01
CA ILE A 48 10.02 -18.16 -10.52
C ILE A 48 10.22 -19.68 -10.50
N HIS A 49 9.82 -20.37 -9.43
CA HIS A 49 9.93 -21.83 -9.33
C HIS A 49 9.04 -22.57 -10.33
N THR A 50 7.88 -22.04 -10.66
CA THR A 50 6.91 -22.70 -11.55
C THR A 50 7.10 -22.34 -13.03
N ASP A 51 7.87 -21.31 -13.35
CA ASP A 51 8.14 -20.89 -14.72
C ASP A 51 9.41 -21.58 -15.26
N PRO A 52 9.44 -22.03 -16.52
CA PRO A 52 10.64 -22.62 -17.15
C PRO A 52 11.89 -21.75 -17.06
N PHE A 53 11.72 -20.42 -16.95
CA PHE A 53 12.83 -19.51 -16.76
C PHE A 53 13.59 -19.76 -15.45
N GLY A 54 12.89 -20.18 -14.38
CA GLY A 54 13.47 -20.52 -13.09
C GLY A 54 14.41 -21.70 -13.11
N SER A 55 14.23 -22.65 -14.04
CA SER A 55 15.09 -23.83 -14.22
C SER A 55 16.34 -23.58 -15.06
N ARG A 56 16.53 -22.37 -15.60
CA ARG A 56 17.72 -22.02 -16.39
C ARG A 56 18.93 -21.83 -15.48
N MET A 57 20.10 -22.27 -15.93
CA MET A 57 21.39 -22.01 -15.27
C MET A 57 21.71 -20.54 -15.31
N ILE A 58 22.09 -19.92 -14.17
CA ILE A 58 22.33 -18.47 -14.08
C ILE A 58 23.38 -17.96 -15.06
N ARG A 59 24.44 -18.75 -15.32
CA ARG A 59 25.48 -18.42 -16.30
C ARG A 59 24.97 -18.31 -17.74
N SER A 60 23.84 -18.97 -18.06
CA SER A 60 23.23 -18.94 -19.40
C SER A 60 22.30 -17.75 -19.61
N VAL A 61 21.91 -17.06 -18.52
CA VAL A 61 20.95 -15.96 -18.59
C VAL A 61 21.63 -14.67 -19.01
N ARG A 62 21.20 -14.13 -20.13
CA ARG A 62 21.67 -12.85 -20.67
C ARG A 62 20.64 -11.73 -20.42
N LEU A 63 21.06 -10.48 -20.57
CA LEU A 63 20.19 -9.31 -20.48
C LEU A 63 18.96 -9.42 -21.39
N SER A 64 19.15 -9.92 -22.63
CA SER A 64 18.06 -10.14 -23.59
C SER A 64 17.05 -11.18 -23.10
N ASP A 65 17.51 -12.24 -22.42
CA ASP A 65 16.64 -13.27 -21.88
C ASP A 65 15.78 -12.73 -20.74
N GLY A 66 16.37 -11.96 -19.80
CA GLY A 66 15.63 -11.33 -18.72
C GLY A 66 14.57 -10.34 -19.20
N LYS A 67 14.95 -9.50 -20.21
CA LYS A 67 14.00 -8.57 -20.84
C LYS A 67 12.90 -9.33 -21.58
N GLY A 68 13.25 -10.32 -22.41
CA GLY A 68 12.31 -11.13 -23.19
C GLY A 68 11.32 -11.88 -22.30
N TRP A 69 11.80 -12.42 -21.16
CA TRP A 69 10.91 -13.08 -20.20
C TRP A 69 9.90 -12.10 -19.60
N PHE A 70 10.32 -10.89 -19.21
CA PHE A 70 9.39 -9.87 -18.67
C PHE A 70 8.36 -9.41 -19.71
N VAL A 71 8.78 -9.25 -20.99
CA VAL A 71 7.84 -8.98 -22.09
C VAL A 71 6.83 -10.13 -22.20
N SER A 72 7.28 -11.38 -22.20
CA SER A 72 6.38 -12.54 -22.31
C SER A 72 5.39 -12.65 -21.13
N LEU A 73 5.82 -12.26 -19.92
CA LEU A 73 4.93 -12.21 -18.75
C LEU A 73 3.88 -11.09 -18.89
N HIS A 74 4.27 -9.95 -19.42
CA HIS A 74 3.36 -8.84 -19.69
C HIS A 74 2.34 -9.21 -20.78
N ASP A 75 2.77 -9.83 -21.86
CA ASP A 75 1.90 -10.33 -22.95
C ASP A 75 0.89 -11.38 -22.46
N LYS A 76 1.27 -12.16 -21.43
CA LYS A 76 0.37 -13.07 -20.69
C LYS A 76 -0.56 -12.35 -19.72
N GLY A 77 -0.57 -11.02 -19.68
CA GLY A 77 -1.48 -10.17 -18.90
C GLY A 77 -0.99 -9.80 -17.50
N LEU A 78 0.27 -10.06 -17.13
CA LEU A 78 0.81 -9.55 -15.88
C LEU A 78 1.05 -8.04 -15.98
N LYS A 79 0.60 -7.33 -14.94
CA LYS A 79 0.82 -5.88 -14.84
C LYS A 79 2.28 -5.55 -14.52
N GLN A 80 2.76 -4.41 -15.04
CA GLN A 80 4.13 -3.92 -14.80
C GLN A 80 4.51 -3.96 -13.32
N ASN A 81 3.61 -3.55 -12.41
CA ASN A 81 3.88 -3.59 -10.97
C ASN A 81 4.14 -5.00 -10.43
N THR A 82 3.45 -6.02 -10.95
CA THR A 82 3.68 -7.43 -10.57
C THR A 82 5.04 -7.91 -11.07
N ILE A 83 5.40 -7.55 -12.30
CA ILE A 83 6.72 -7.85 -12.88
C ILE A 83 7.82 -7.09 -12.12
N GLY A 84 7.54 -5.86 -11.66
CA GLY A 84 8.43 -5.09 -10.80
C GLY A 84 8.77 -5.78 -9.48
N ILE A 85 7.81 -6.53 -8.90
CA ILE A 85 8.08 -7.36 -7.71
C ILE A 85 9.03 -8.51 -8.07
N LEU A 86 8.87 -9.18 -9.22
CA LEU A 86 9.81 -10.20 -9.69
C LEU A 86 11.22 -9.60 -9.87
N GLN A 87 11.33 -8.44 -10.52
CA GLN A 87 12.61 -7.74 -10.67
C GLN A 87 13.23 -7.37 -9.32
N SER A 88 12.43 -6.96 -8.33
CA SER A 88 12.92 -6.59 -7.00
C SER A 88 13.51 -7.76 -6.20
N VAL A 89 13.22 -8.99 -6.60
CA VAL A 89 13.84 -10.21 -6.08
C VAL A 89 15.02 -10.65 -6.94
N LEU A 90 14.86 -10.69 -8.25
CA LEU A 90 15.88 -11.18 -9.18
C LEU A 90 17.09 -10.27 -9.27
N ARG A 91 16.88 -8.95 -9.38
CA ARG A 91 17.99 -8.01 -9.52
C ARG A 91 19.01 -8.10 -8.38
N PRO A 92 18.65 -8.04 -7.10
CA PRO A 92 19.62 -8.19 -6.01
C PRO A 92 20.17 -9.61 -5.89
N ALA A 93 19.41 -10.66 -6.23
CA ALA A 93 19.93 -12.03 -6.25
C ALA A 93 21.04 -12.19 -7.30
N PHE A 94 20.83 -11.66 -8.50
CA PHE A 94 21.84 -11.66 -9.55
C PHE A 94 22.99 -10.67 -9.31
N GLU A 95 22.79 -9.57 -8.53
CA GLU A 95 23.88 -8.71 -8.09
C GLU A 95 24.80 -9.49 -7.13
N MET A 96 24.22 -10.20 -6.16
CA MET A 96 25.00 -11.11 -5.28
C MET A 96 25.80 -12.13 -6.07
N ALA A 97 25.21 -12.77 -7.10
CA ALA A 97 25.94 -13.72 -7.94
C ALA A 97 27.05 -13.08 -8.76
N ALA A 98 26.91 -11.79 -9.12
CA ALA A 98 27.97 -11.05 -9.80
C ALA A 98 29.08 -10.60 -8.84
N ASP A 99 28.70 -10.23 -7.60
CA ASP A 99 29.67 -9.86 -6.54
C ASP A 99 30.44 -11.09 -6.02
N ASP A 100 29.83 -12.29 -6.09
CA ASP A 100 30.46 -13.60 -5.77
C ASP A 100 31.21 -14.20 -6.99
N ASP A 101 31.43 -13.45 -8.06
CA ASP A 101 32.11 -13.88 -9.30
C ASP A 101 31.49 -15.14 -9.98
N MET A 102 30.23 -15.49 -9.68
CA MET A 102 29.51 -16.60 -10.33
C MET A 102 29.08 -16.24 -11.75
N ILE A 103 28.90 -14.97 -12.06
CA ILE A 103 28.51 -14.41 -13.37
C ILE A 103 29.22 -13.06 -13.60
N ARG A 104 29.46 -12.73 -14.85
CA ARG A 104 30.14 -11.47 -15.21
C ARG A 104 29.29 -10.21 -15.02
N LYS A 105 27.99 -10.27 -15.27
CA LYS A 105 27.06 -9.12 -15.27
C LYS A 105 25.67 -9.54 -14.86
N ASN A 106 25.01 -8.67 -14.11
CA ASN A 106 23.63 -8.85 -13.70
C ASN A 106 22.68 -8.65 -14.90
N PRO A 107 21.94 -9.69 -15.35
CA PRO A 107 21.02 -9.60 -16.48
C PRO A 107 19.73 -8.83 -16.17
N PHE A 108 19.47 -8.48 -14.90
CA PHE A 108 18.28 -7.72 -14.47
C PHE A 108 18.58 -6.26 -14.12
N LYS A 109 19.79 -5.76 -14.44
CA LYS A 109 20.20 -4.38 -14.18
C LYS A 109 19.73 -3.44 -15.31
N PHE A 110 18.41 -3.23 -15.39
CA PHE A 110 17.77 -2.29 -16.34
C PHE A 110 16.55 -1.65 -15.69
N LYS A 111 16.04 -0.56 -16.27
CA LYS A 111 14.77 0.04 -15.90
C LYS A 111 13.62 -0.74 -16.53
N LEU A 112 12.64 -1.12 -15.75
CA LEU A 112 11.50 -1.88 -16.24
C LEU A 112 10.65 -1.08 -17.24
N SER A 113 10.54 0.22 -17.04
CA SER A 113 9.86 1.15 -17.96
C SER A 113 10.44 1.20 -19.38
N ASP A 114 11.71 0.81 -19.54
CA ASP A 114 12.37 0.76 -20.84
C ASP A 114 12.04 -0.54 -21.62
N VAL A 115 11.33 -1.47 -20.98
CA VAL A 115 11.06 -2.81 -21.52
C VAL A 115 9.57 -3.05 -21.68
N ILE A 116 8.75 -2.67 -20.72
CA ILE A 116 7.31 -2.81 -20.73
C ILE A 116 6.64 -1.50 -20.31
N PRO A 117 5.49 -1.14 -20.93
CA PRO A 117 4.81 0.10 -20.62
C PRO A 117 4.26 0.10 -19.19
N ASN A 118 4.13 1.28 -18.60
CA ASN A 118 3.46 1.44 -17.33
C ASN A 118 1.93 1.34 -17.54
N ASP A 119 1.39 0.19 -17.21
CA ASP A 119 -0.03 -0.13 -17.28
C ASP A 119 -0.69 -0.12 -15.88
N ALA A 120 -0.04 0.54 -14.90
CA ALA A 120 -0.58 0.69 -13.57
C ALA A 120 -1.88 1.48 -13.62
N TYR A 121 -2.92 0.97 -12.93
CA TYR A 121 -4.15 1.72 -12.77
C TYR A 121 -3.87 2.97 -11.92
N VAL A 122 -4.03 4.14 -12.54
CA VAL A 122 -3.93 5.42 -11.85
C VAL A 122 -5.17 5.56 -10.95
N ARG A 123 -4.95 5.53 -9.65
CA ARG A 123 -6.01 5.76 -8.66
C ARG A 123 -6.25 7.26 -8.58
N SER A 124 -7.34 7.73 -9.17
CA SER A 124 -7.76 9.13 -9.02
C SER A 124 -8.48 9.35 -7.69
N ALA A 125 -8.28 10.52 -7.12
CA ALA A 125 -9.10 11.01 -6.00
C ALA A 125 -10.56 11.18 -6.45
N LEU A 126 -11.48 11.09 -5.51
CA LEU A 126 -12.88 11.38 -5.77
C LEU A 126 -13.08 12.90 -5.83
N THR A 127 -13.83 13.38 -6.82
CA THR A 127 -14.33 14.76 -6.81
C THR A 127 -15.32 14.97 -5.65
N LYS A 128 -15.57 16.22 -5.25
CA LYS A 128 -16.55 16.52 -4.19
C LYS A 128 -17.92 15.90 -4.49
N ALA A 129 -18.42 16.05 -5.71
CA ALA A 129 -19.69 15.46 -6.14
C ALA A 129 -19.69 13.92 -6.08
N GLN A 130 -18.56 13.28 -6.39
CA GLN A 130 -18.41 11.83 -6.27
C GLN A 130 -18.36 11.37 -4.81
N GLN A 131 -17.71 12.14 -3.92
CA GLN A 131 -17.67 11.89 -2.48
C GLN A 131 -19.08 11.94 -1.89
N GLU A 132 -19.83 13.00 -2.16
CA GLU A 132 -21.22 13.18 -1.69
C GLU A 132 -22.13 12.05 -2.19
N ARG A 133 -22.07 11.74 -3.48
CA ARG A 133 -22.82 10.65 -4.09
C ARG A 133 -22.49 9.29 -3.47
N TYR A 134 -21.21 9.03 -3.22
CA TYR A 134 -20.77 7.79 -2.60
C TYR A 134 -21.25 7.68 -1.15
N LEU A 135 -21.08 8.73 -0.36
CA LEU A 135 -21.54 8.77 1.04
C LEU A 135 -23.06 8.64 1.14
N GLN A 136 -23.82 9.32 0.26
CA GLN A 136 -25.27 9.17 0.21
C GLN A 136 -25.68 7.74 -0.13
N PHE A 137 -25.03 7.12 -1.12
CA PHE A 137 -25.30 5.73 -1.49
C PHE A 137 -25.00 4.76 -0.33
N ILE A 138 -23.89 4.96 0.40
CA ILE A 138 -23.56 4.15 1.58
C ILE A 138 -24.61 4.33 2.68
N ARG A 139 -25.07 5.55 2.91
CA ARG A 139 -26.14 5.84 3.90
C ARG A 139 -27.45 5.14 3.56
N ASP A 140 -27.87 5.18 2.30
CA ASP A 140 -29.16 4.63 1.85
C ASP A 140 -29.17 3.10 1.72
N HIS A 141 -28.03 2.47 1.42
CA HIS A 141 -27.96 1.07 1.01
C HIS A 141 -26.98 0.24 1.83
N GLY A 142 -26.19 0.89 2.69
CA GLY A 142 -25.23 0.24 3.56
C GLY A 142 -25.89 -0.39 4.77
N LYS A 143 -25.22 -1.34 5.38
CA LYS A 143 -25.50 -1.80 6.74
C LYS A 143 -24.61 -1.04 7.71
N ASP A 144 -25.15 -0.60 8.74
CA ASP A 144 -24.88 0.41 9.75
C ASP A 144 -23.45 0.63 10.27
N ASN A 145 -22.50 -0.29 10.07
CA ASN A 145 -21.25 -0.26 10.81
C ASN A 145 -20.04 0.25 10.03
N TYR A 146 -20.21 0.81 8.83
CA TYR A 146 -19.07 1.21 7.99
C TYR A 146 -19.16 2.65 7.46
N TYR A 147 -20.29 3.31 7.65
CA TYR A 147 -20.46 4.70 7.21
C TYR A 147 -19.46 5.61 7.91
N ASP A 148 -19.41 5.52 9.24
CA ASP A 148 -18.49 6.33 10.05
C ASP A 148 -17.01 5.94 9.83
N ASP A 149 -16.70 4.66 9.58
CA ASP A 149 -15.37 4.21 9.18
C ASP A 149 -14.91 4.97 7.90
N ILE A 150 -15.80 5.07 6.90
CA ILE A 150 -15.54 5.77 5.63
C ILE A 150 -15.40 7.28 5.83
N VAL A 151 -16.29 7.90 6.64
CA VAL A 151 -16.23 9.33 6.96
C VAL A 151 -14.92 9.69 7.65
N ILE A 152 -14.49 8.88 8.63
CA ILE A 152 -13.23 9.09 9.34
C ILE A 152 -12.04 8.97 8.37
N LEU A 153 -12.01 7.95 7.51
CA LEU A 153 -10.94 7.79 6.52
C LEU A 153 -10.88 8.96 5.54
N LEU A 154 -12.03 9.47 5.07
CA LEU A 154 -12.10 10.64 4.19
C LEU A 154 -11.68 11.95 4.90
N GLY A 155 -11.94 12.06 6.20
CA GLY A 155 -11.65 13.28 6.96
C GLY A 155 -10.28 13.30 7.63
N THR A 156 -9.53 12.18 7.62
CA THR A 156 -8.24 12.06 8.34
C THR A 156 -7.09 11.54 7.47
N GLY A 157 -7.40 10.88 6.37
CA GLY A 157 -6.40 10.22 5.55
C GLY A 157 -5.69 9.04 6.23
N LEU A 158 -6.22 8.49 7.31
CA LEU A 158 -5.67 7.32 7.99
C LEU A 158 -5.52 6.12 7.05
N ARG A 159 -4.50 5.29 7.30
CA ARG A 159 -4.50 3.94 6.72
C ARG A 159 -5.56 3.09 7.41
N VAL A 160 -6.21 2.21 6.68
CA VAL A 160 -7.28 1.36 7.27
C VAL A 160 -6.79 0.50 8.43
N SER A 161 -5.53 0.06 8.41
CA SER A 161 -4.92 -0.67 9.53
C SER A 161 -4.62 0.23 10.74
N GLU A 162 -4.34 1.51 10.53
CA GLU A 162 -4.22 2.52 11.59
C GLU A 162 -5.59 2.77 12.22
N LEU A 163 -6.64 3.00 11.40
CA LEU A 163 -8.02 3.18 11.87
C LEU A 163 -8.47 2.02 12.78
N TYR A 164 -8.31 0.79 12.32
CA TYR A 164 -8.74 -0.38 13.11
C TYR A 164 -7.80 -0.74 14.25
N GLY A 165 -6.61 -0.14 14.30
CA GLY A 165 -5.71 -0.20 15.45
C GLY A 165 -6.05 0.76 16.59
N LEU A 166 -7.01 1.69 16.39
CA LEU A 166 -7.39 2.66 17.38
C LEU A 166 -8.15 2.00 18.55
N THR A 167 -7.75 2.37 19.75
CA THR A 167 -8.43 2.07 21.00
C THR A 167 -9.05 3.34 21.58
N LYS A 168 -9.87 3.20 22.62
CA LYS A 168 -10.47 4.37 23.32
C LYS A 168 -9.41 5.35 23.82
N ALA A 169 -8.25 4.86 24.26
CA ALA A 169 -7.15 5.67 24.76
C ALA A 169 -6.46 6.53 23.70
N ASP A 170 -6.67 6.21 22.42
CA ASP A 170 -6.04 6.95 21.32
C ASP A 170 -6.83 8.19 20.87
N ILE A 171 -8.02 8.40 21.44
CA ILE A 171 -8.92 9.51 21.08
C ILE A 171 -8.99 10.49 22.23
N ASP A 172 -8.46 11.68 22.01
CA ASP A 172 -8.60 12.82 22.93
C ASP A 172 -9.75 13.71 22.43
N PHE A 173 -10.92 13.58 23.06
CA PHE A 173 -12.10 14.37 22.69
C PHE A 173 -12.00 15.81 23.15
N ASP A 174 -11.27 16.09 24.23
CA ASP A 174 -11.13 17.45 24.79
C ASP A 174 -10.22 18.29 23.90
N ARG A 175 -9.10 17.72 23.47
CA ARG A 175 -8.17 18.35 22.53
C ARG A 175 -8.55 18.13 21.07
N ARG A 176 -9.58 17.34 20.82
CA ARG A 176 -10.02 16.96 19.45
C ARG A 176 -8.88 16.42 18.60
N CYS A 177 -8.16 15.43 19.10
CA CYS A 177 -7.08 14.80 18.34
C CYS A 177 -7.06 13.27 18.47
N ILE A 178 -6.46 12.64 17.46
CA ILE A 178 -6.30 11.20 17.31
C ILE A 178 -4.81 10.90 17.38
N HIS A 179 -4.39 10.04 18.28
CA HIS A 179 -3.00 9.60 18.43
C HIS A 179 -2.75 8.31 17.67
N ILE A 180 -1.87 8.37 16.67
CA ILE A 180 -1.52 7.22 15.84
C ILE A 180 -0.12 6.75 16.22
N HIS A 181 -0.02 5.55 16.80
CA HIS A 181 1.25 4.93 17.18
C HIS A 181 1.27 3.42 16.92
N LYS A 182 0.17 2.86 16.43
CA LYS A 182 0.02 1.44 16.10
C LYS A 182 -0.91 1.19 14.94
N GLN A 183 -0.88 -0.02 14.43
CA GLN A 183 -1.80 -0.52 13.42
C GLN A 183 -2.22 -1.95 13.75
N LEU A 184 -3.47 -2.31 13.50
CA LEU A 184 -3.96 -3.67 13.63
C LEU A 184 -3.83 -4.39 12.29
N CYS A 185 -3.13 -5.50 12.32
CA CYS A 185 -2.81 -6.30 11.14
C CYS A 185 -3.37 -7.72 11.27
N ARG A 186 -3.46 -8.39 10.12
CA ARG A 186 -3.85 -9.80 10.01
C ARG A 186 -3.04 -10.46 8.91
N THR A 187 -2.60 -11.69 9.15
CA THR A 187 -2.01 -12.56 8.15
C THR A 187 -2.73 -13.90 8.13
N ALA A 188 -2.33 -14.81 7.23
CA ALA A 188 -2.87 -16.17 7.21
C ALA A 188 -2.55 -16.91 8.50
N ASP A 189 -1.31 -16.75 9.01
CA ASP A 189 -0.79 -17.45 10.18
C ASP A 189 -1.15 -16.77 11.50
N LYS A 190 -1.33 -15.43 11.48
CA LYS A 190 -1.73 -14.66 12.65
C LYS A 190 -3.03 -13.91 12.37
N PRO A 191 -4.15 -14.34 12.98
CA PRO A 191 -5.44 -13.72 12.74
C PRO A 191 -5.52 -12.27 13.23
N TYR A 192 -4.74 -11.91 14.25
CA TYR A 192 -4.61 -10.54 14.78
C TYR A 192 -3.20 -10.32 15.34
N PHE A 193 -2.62 -9.17 15.03
CA PHE A 193 -1.42 -8.68 15.70
C PHE A 193 -1.34 -7.16 15.58
N VAL A 194 -0.72 -6.53 16.58
CA VAL A 194 -0.44 -5.10 16.57
C VAL A 194 0.99 -4.87 16.09
N ALA A 195 1.15 -4.00 15.11
CA ALA A 195 2.45 -3.61 14.61
C ALA A 195 2.65 -2.09 14.80
N PRO A 196 3.88 -1.63 15.03
CA PRO A 196 4.19 -0.20 14.97
C PRO A 196 3.94 0.32 13.54
N PRO A 197 3.81 1.62 13.34
CA PRO A 197 3.78 2.20 12.00
C PRO A 197 5.02 1.80 11.19
N LYS A 198 4.89 1.78 9.86
CA LYS A 198 6.00 1.35 8.97
C LYS A 198 7.27 2.20 9.11
N THR A 199 7.10 3.45 9.49
CA THR A 199 8.18 4.44 9.65
C THR A 199 7.95 5.24 10.93
N SER A 200 8.98 5.90 11.46
CA SER A 200 8.88 6.81 12.62
C SER A 200 7.87 7.94 12.37
N SER A 201 7.80 8.46 11.14
CA SER A 201 6.80 9.46 10.73
C SER A 201 5.35 8.97 10.81
N GLY A 202 5.14 7.67 11.02
CA GLY A 202 3.82 7.11 11.27
C GLY A 202 3.27 7.44 12.66
N ASN A 203 4.14 7.73 13.66
CA ASN A 203 3.74 8.23 14.97
C ASN A 203 3.39 9.71 14.84
N ARG A 204 2.11 10.02 14.99
CA ARG A 204 1.60 11.38 14.78
C ARG A 204 0.26 11.59 15.46
N SER A 205 -0.11 12.85 15.66
CA SER A 205 -1.45 13.25 16.10
C SER A 205 -2.18 13.95 14.98
N ILE A 206 -3.45 13.60 14.78
CA ILE A 206 -4.29 14.19 13.71
C ILE A 206 -5.42 14.95 14.39
N PRO A 207 -5.62 16.26 14.09
CA PRO A 207 -6.75 17.01 14.60
C PRO A 207 -8.07 16.52 13.99
N MET A 208 -9.15 16.59 14.75
CA MET A 208 -10.49 16.22 14.29
C MET A 208 -11.28 17.46 13.85
N THR A 209 -11.81 17.42 12.64
CA THR A 209 -12.91 18.31 12.22
C THR A 209 -14.20 17.90 12.95
N ASP A 210 -15.21 18.79 12.97
CA ASP A 210 -16.51 18.49 13.59
C ASP A 210 -17.14 17.19 13.01
N THR A 211 -17.02 17.00 11.70
CA THR A 211 -17.51 15.79 11.02
C THR A 211 -16.82 14.51 11.54
N VAL A 212 -15.50 14.54 11.69
CA VAL A 212 -14.72 13.41 12.22
C VAL A 212 -15.00 13.18 13.69
N TYR A 213 -15.07 14.26 14.49
CA TYR A 213 -15.43 14.20 15.90
C TYR A 213 -16.79 13.52 16.11
N MET A 214 -17.81 13.96 15.38
CA MET A 214 -19.15 13.37 15.47
C MET A 214 -19.19 11.91 14.98
N ALA A 215 -18.37 11.55 13.98
CA ALA A 215 -18.25 10.18 13.53
C ALA A 215 -17.66 9.28 14.63
N PHE A 216 -16.60 9.71 15.33
CA PHE A 216 -16.07 8.96 16.47
C PHE A 216 -17.05 8.86 17.65
N ARG A 217 -17.83 9.92 17.91
CA ARG A 217 -18.90 9.88 18.93
C ARG A 217 -19.89 8.78 18.61
N ARG A 218 -20.40 8.73 17.35
CA ARG A 218 -21.34 7.68 16.91
C ARG A 218 -20.70 6.28 16.95
N VAL A 219 -19.44 6.15 16.58
CA VAL A 219 -18.71 4.88 16.70
C VAL A 219 -18.69 4.39 18.14
N LEU A 220 -18.42 5.26 19.10
CA LEU A 220 -18.41 4.89 20.53
C LEU A 220 -19.81 4.58 21.06
N GLU A 221 -20.82 5.36 20.68
CA GLU A 221 -22.21 5.16 21.10
C GLU A 221 -22.77 3.82 20.56
N ASN A 222 -22.42 3.48 19.33
CA ASN A 222 -22.87 2.23 18.68
C ASN A 222 -21.93 1.05 18.89
N ARG A 223 -20.82 1.26 19.63
CA ARG A 223 -19.84 0.21 19.90
C ARG A 223 -20.45 -0.89 20.78
N GLY A 224 -20.43 -2.13 20.31
CA GLY A 224 -20.81 -3.27 21.12
C GLY A 224 -19.98 -3.36 22.43
N HIS A 225 -20.61 -3.88 23.47
CA HIS A 225 -19.97 -4.11 24.76
C HIS A 225 -19.83 -5.62 24.99
N PRO A 226 -18.79 -6.28 24.42
CA PRO A 226 -18.59 -7.71 24.64
C PRO A 226 -18.30 -7.96 26.14
N LYS A 227 -18.81 -9.08 26.68
CA LYS A 227 -18.57 -9.48 28.08
C LYS A 227 -17.07 -9.60 28.37
N VAL A 228 -16.31 -10.06 27.40
CA VAL A 228 -14.83 -10.13 27.46
C VAL A 228 -14.31 -9.42 26.21
N GLU A 229 -13.53 -8.38 26.43
CA GLU A 229 -12.87 -7.68 25.33
C GLU A 229 -11.64 -8.47 24.85
N MET A 230 -11.52 -8.62 23.55
CA MET A 230 -10.34 -9.27 22.98
C MET A 230 -9.09 -8.43 23.20
N MET A 231 -8.06 -9.04 23.78
CA MET A 231 -6.72 -8.46 23.89
C MET A 231 -5.84 -8.96 22.73
N VAL A 232 -5.13 -8.04 22.08
CA VAL A 232 -4.18 -8.34 21.00
C VAL A 232 -2.85 -7.68 21.33
N ASP A 233 -1.80 -8.44 21.55
CA ASP A 233 -0.45 -7.98 21.88
C ASP A 233 -0.44 -6.90 23.00
N GLY A 234 -1.25 -7.13 24.07
CA GLY A 234 -1.35 -6.24 25.24
C GLY A 234 -2.32 -5.06 25.05
N TYR A 235 -2.95 -4.88 23.90
CA TYR A 235 -3.95 -3.83 23.66
C TYR A 235 -5.37 -4.39 23.73
N SER A 236 -6.27 -3.64 24.34
CA SER A 236 -7.72 -3.90 24.42
C SER A 236 -8.51 -2.61 24.18
N GLY A 237 -9.83 -2.67 24.16
CA GLY A 237 -10.65 -1.48 23.97
C GLY A 237 -10.64 -0.94 22.55
N PHE A 238 -10.41 -1.79 21.53
CA PHE A 238 -10.48 -1.40 20.12
C PHE A 238 -11.83 -0.77 19.80
N LEU A 239 -11.83 0.34 19.06
CA LEU A 239 -13.03 1.11 18.77
C LEU A 239 -13.99 0.39 17.82
N PHE A 240 -13.44 -0.27 16.83
CA PHE A 240 -14.19 -0.85 15.72
C PHE A 240 -14.29 -2.36 15.89
N LEU A 241 -15.49 -2.83 16.25
CA LEU A 241 -15.75 -4.25 16.45
C LEU A 241 -16.62 -4.80 15.33
N ASP A 242 -16.44 -6.07 15.02
CA ASP A 242 -17.34 -6.82 14.15
C ASP A 242 -18.58 -7.32 14.92
N LYS A 243 -19.46 -8.05 14.25
CA LYS A 243 -20.68 -8.62 14.85
C LYS A 243 -20.41 -9.63 15.97
N ASP A 244 -19.23 -10.21 16.02
CA ASP A 244 -18.81 -11.21 17.00
C ASP A 244 -18.03 -10.55 18.18
N GLY A 245 -17.97 -9.21 18.23
CA GLY A 245 -17.25 -8.44 19.22
C GLY A 245 -15.74 -8.46 19.07
N LYS A 246 -15.21 -8.93 17.93
CA LYS A 246 -13.79 -8.94 17.63
C LYS A 246 -13.38 -7.65 16.92
N PRO A 247 -12.14 -7.18 17.07
CA PRO A 247 -11.66 -6.02 16.34
C PRO A 247 -11.77 -6.20 14.81
N LYS A 248 -12.30 -5.19 14.13
CA LYS A 248 -12.28 -5.16 12.64
C LYS A 248 -10.83 -5.07 12.15
N VAL A 249 -10.56 -5.65 11.00
CA VAL A 249 -9.30 -5.52 10.25
C VAL A 249 -9.58 -5.03 8.82
N ALA A 250 -8.55 -4.56 8.13
CA ALA A 250 -8.66 -3.95 6.79
C ALA A 250 -9.57 -4.72 5.82
N MET A 251 -9.46 -6.05 5.84
CA MET A 251 -10.25 -6.93 4.96
C MET A 251 -11.77 -6.77 5.15
N HIS A 252 -12.25 -6.46 6.37
CA HIS A 252 -13.69 -6.26 6.62
C HIS A 252 -14.21 -5.07 5.82
N LEU A 253 -13.55 -3.92 5.89
CA LEU A 253 -13.93 -2.73 5.13
C LEU A 253 -13.76 -2.94 3.62
N GLU A 254 -12.66 -3.55 3.19
CA GLU A 254 -12.40 -3.83 1.77
C GLU A 254 -13.49 -4.72 1.15
N ASN A 255 -13.89 -5.78 1.87
CA ASN A 255 -14.98 -6.66 1.43
C ASN A 255 -16.33 -5.94 1.40
N TYR A 256 -16.63 -5.13 2.42
CA TYR A 256 -17.81 -4.29 2.45
C TYR A 256 -17.86 -3.32 1.26
N MET A 257 -16.80 -2.56 1.03
CA MET A 257 -16.71 -1.60 -0.09
C MET A 257 -16.82 -2.30 -1.45
N ARG A 258 -16.24 -3.50 -1.60
CA ARG A 258 -16.40 -4.33 -2.81
C ARG A 258 -17.86 -4.75 -3.02
N GLY A 259 -18.55 -5.13 -1.96
CA GLY A 259 -19.97 -5.45 -1.98
C GLY A 259 -20.82 -4.24 -2.38
N MET A 260 -20.55 -3.08 -1.79
CA MET A 260 -21.25 -1.83 -2.09
C MET A 260 -20.99 -1.38 -3.54
N ARG A 261 -19.77 -1.55 -4.07
CA ARG A 261 -19.49 -1.29 -5.48
C ARG A 261 -20.37 -2.15 -6.41
N ARG A 262 -20.50 -3.45 -6.12
CA ARG A 262 -21.35 -4.34 -6.93
C ARG A 262 -22.82 -3.87 -6.93
N LYS A 263 -23.34 -3.47 -5.76
CA LYS A 263 -24.68 -2.91 -5.62
C LYS A 263 -24.82 -1.60 -6.41
N TYR A 264 -23.83 -0.70 -6.28
CA TYR A 264 -23.82 0.58 -6.98
C TYR A 264 -23.85 0.40 -8.49
N VAL A 265 -22.92 -0.42 -9.03
CA VAL A 265 -22.82 -0.68 -10.47
C VAL A 265 -24.09 -1.31 -11.02
N LYS A 266 -24.73 -2.23 -10.28
CA LYS A 266 -26.00 -2.84 -10.67
C LYS A 266 -27.12 -1.80 -10.81
N LYS A 267 -27.13 -0.75 -9.96
CA LYS A 267 -28.20 0.26 -9.91
C LYS A 267 -27.93 1.47 -10.81
N HIS A 268 -26.68 1.91 -10.91
CA HIS A 268 -26.29 3.18 -11.52
C HIS A 268 -25.25 3.05 -12.65
N GLY A 269 -24.87 1.82 -13.01
CA GLY A 269 -23.78 1.60 -13.95
C GLY A 269 -22.41 1.99 -13.36
N ASN A 270 -21.40 2.09 -14.21
CA ASN A 270 -20.03 2.39 -13.81
C ASN A 270 -19.75 3.91 -13.74
N THR A 271 -20.63 4.67 -13.10
CA THR A 271 -20.58 6.15 -13.01
C THR A 271 -19.70 6.67 -11.87
N LEU A 272 -19.24 5.79 -10.96
CA LEU A 272 -18.26 6.11 -9.92
C LEU A 272 -17.01 5.24 -10.10
N PRO A 273 -15.81 5.77 -9.81
CA PRO A 273 -14.59 4.96 -9.79
C PRO A 273 -14.66 3.88 -8.70
N SER A 274 -13.72 2.94 -8.74
CA SER A 274 -13.61 1.94 -7.68
C SER A 274 -13.11 2.58 -6.39
N VAL A 275 -13.99 2.75 -5.40
CA VAL A 275 -13.64 3.31 -4.10
C VAL A 275 -13.04 2.22 -3.21
N THR A 276 -11.85 2.47 -2.71
CA THR A 276 -11.10 1.60 -1.78
C THR A 276 -10.58 2.45 -0.62
N PRO A 277 -10.14 1.87 0.51
CA PRO A 277 -9.54 2.65 1.60
C PRO A 277 -8.37 3.54 1.14
N HIS A 278 -7.58 3.06 0.18
CA HIS A 278 -6.50 3.86 -0.41
C HIS A 278 -7.01 5.03 -1.27
N VAL A 279 -8.13 4.86 -1.98
CA VAL A 279 -8.77 5.95 -2.72
C VAL A 279 -9.31 7.00 -1.76
N LEU A 280 -9.91 6.61 -0.62
CA LEU A 280 -10.36 7.55 0.41
C LEU A 280 -9.18 8.37 0.97
N ARG A 281 -8.07 7.71 1.29
CA ARG A 281 -6.85 8.37 1.76
C ARG A 281 -6.25 9.31 0.69
N HIS A 282 -6.22 8.88 -0.57
CA HIS A 282 -5.77 9.74 -1.68
C HIS A 282 -6.70 10.94 -1.85
N THR A 283 -8.01 10.74 -1.72
CA THR A 283 -9.01 11.81 -1.75
C THR A 283 -8.77 12.84 -0.63
N PHE A 284 -8.52 12.40 0.60
CA PHE A 284 -8.14 13.31 1.70
C PHE A 284 -6.90 14.14 1.33
N CYS A 285 -5.85 13.49 0.80
CA CYS A 285 -4.62 14.16 0.41
C CYS A 285 -4.87 15.25 -0.65
N THR A 286 -5.67 14.93 -1.68
CA THR A 286 -6.07 15.87 -2.73
C THR A 286 -6.94 17.00 -2.19
N ASN A 287 -7.92 16.72 -1.33
CA ASN A 287 -8.77 17.73 -0.70
C ASN A 287 -7.95 18.70 0.16
N ALA A 288 -6.98 18.18 0.93
CA ALA A 288 -6.10 18.99 1.75
C ALA A 288 -5.19 19.89 0.90
N GLN A 289 -4.66 19.38 -0.21
CA GLN A 289 -3.89 20.16 -1.18
C GLN A 289 -4.77 21.27 -1.80
N GLN A 290 -5.98 20.94 -2.23
CA GLN A 290 -6.93 21.93 -2.78
C GLN A 290 -7.34 23.01 -1.75
N ALA A 291 -7.31 22.66 -0.46
CA ALA A 291 -7.51 23.60 0.66
C ALA A 291 -6.21 24.33 1.03
N MET A 292 -5.17 24.27 0.20
CA MET A 292 -3.90 24.98 0.34
C MET A 292 -3.10 24.60 1.60
N LEU A 293 -3.31 23.38 2.15
CA LEU A 293 -2.47 22.88 3.23
C LEU A 293 -1.04 22.72 2.71
N ASP A 294 -0.05 23.23 3.44
CA ASP A 294 1.35 23.13 3.03
C ASP A 294 1.86 21.69 2.99
N VAL A 295 2.87 21.43 2.14
CA VAL A 295 3.40 20.09 1.88
C VAL A 295 3.92 19.40 3.15
N LYS A 296 4.54 20.16 4.07
CA LYS A 296 5.10 19.60 5.32
C LYS A 296 4.00 19.17 6.29
N SER A 297 2.99 20.00 6.47
CA SER A 297 1.80 19.65 7.28
C SER A 297 1.06 18.46 6.69
N LEU A 298 0.88 18.42 5.36
CA LEU A 298 0.26 17.28 4.70
C LEU A 298 1.11 16.01 4.83
N GLN A 299 2.43 16.09 4.66
CA GLN A 299 3.36 14.99 4.88
C GLN A 299 3.23 14.44 6.31
N TYR A 300 3.17 15.32 7.31
CA TYR A 300 2.99 14.95 8.73
C TYR A 300 1.65 14.23 8.94
N LEU A 301 0.52 14.83 8.53
CA LEU A 301 -0.81 14.24 8.70
C LEU A 301 -0.94 12.88 8.01
N MET A 302 -0.34 12.74 6.83
CA MET A 302 -0.33 11.49 6.07
C MET A 302 0.63 10.44 6.66
N GLY A 303 1.62 10.83 7.46
CA GLY A 303 2.68 9.94 7.96
C GLY A 303 3.50 9.36 6.81
N HIS A 304 3.91 10.21 5.86
CA HIS A 304 4.80 9.84 4.77
C HIS A 304 6.25 10.05 5.20
N SER A 305 7.08 9.04 4.98
CA SER A 305 8.52 9.10 5.33
C SER A 305 9.32 10.04 4.44
N THR A 306 8.86 10.27 3.20
CA THR A 306 9.50 11.15 2.23
C THR A 306 8.50 12.12 1.66
N ALA A 307 8.96 13.33 1.33
CA ALA A 307 8.13 14.35 0.71
C ALA A 307 7.71 13.96 -0.73
N SER A 308 8.49 13.13 -1.43
CA SER A 308 8.19 12.70 -2.80
C SER A 308 6.80 12.08 -2.93
N VAL A 309 6.42 11.21 -1.97
CA VAL A 309 5.08 10.57 -1.97
C VAL A 309 3.95 11.60 -1.79
N THR A 310 4.21 12.70 -1.08
CA THR A 310 3.24 13.80 -0.93
C THR A 310 3.26 14.69 -2.15
N LEU A 311 4.45 14.97 -2.71
CA LEU A 311 4.61 15.82 -3.89
C LEU A 311 3.95 15.21 -5.15
N ASP A 312 3.87 13.89 -5.26
CA ASP A 312 3.15 13.23 -6.36
C ASP A 312 1.69 13.72 -6.48
N VAL A 313 1.07 14.16 -5.39
CA VAL A 313 -0.27 14.76 -5.40
C VAL A 313 -0.24 16.20 -5.91
N TYR A 314 0.85 16.93 -5.66
CA TYR A 314 1.03 18.32 -6.09
C TYR A 314 1.50 18.46 -7.56
N THR A 315 1.99 17.39 -8.19
CA THR A 315 2.44 17.42 -9.58
C THR A 315 1.31 17.61 -10.59
N HIS A 316 0.06 17.48 -10.18
CA HIS A 316 -1.13 17.76 -10.98
C HIS A 316 -1.68 19.18 -10.74
N SER A 317 -0.85 20.10 -10.26
CA SER A 317 -1.23 21.51 -10.16
C SER A 317 -1.41 22.09 -11.57
N ASP A 318 -2.63 22.51 -11.88
CA ASP A 318 -3.00 23.19 -13.10
C ASP A 318 -2.95 24.73 -12.90
N PHE A 319 -3.16 25.47 -13.99
CA PHE A 319 -3.19 26.93 -13.97
C PHE A 319 -4.24 27.46 -12.97
N GLU A 320 -5.40 26.82 -12.87
CA GLU A 320 -6.46 27.23 -11.96
C GLU A 320 -6.05 27.13 -10.48
N SER A 321 -5.27 26.09 -10.15
CA SER A 321 -4.71 25.91 -8.80
C SER A 321 -3.65 26.97 -8.48
N ALA A 322 -2.80 27.31 -9.46
CA ALA A 322 -1.81 28.37 -9.32
C ALA A 322 -2.47 29.74 -9.20
N GLU A 323 -3.52 30.02 -9.99
CA GLU A 323 -4.28 31.26 -9.93
C GLU A 323 -4.96 31.45 -8.57
N ARG A 324 -5.59 30.40 -8.02
CA ARG A 324 -6.19 30.46 -6.67
C ARG A 324 -5.15 30.79 -5.60
N ALA A 325 -3.99 30.14 -5.64
CA ALA A 325 -2.89 30.43 -4.72
C ALA A 325 -2.41 31.88 -4.83
N PHE A 326 -2.28 32.39 -6.06
CA PHE A 326 -1.84 33.75 -6.30
C PHE A 326 -2.85 34.80 -5.80
N ARG A 327 -4.16 34.57 -5.98
CA ARG A 327 -5.21 35.44 -5.44
C ARG A 327 -5.17 35.56 -3.92
N GLN A 328 -4.91 34.42 -3.20
CA GLN A 328 -4.77 34.46 -1.74
C GLN A 328 -3.55 35.30 -1.29
N ILE A 329 -2.44 35.22 -2.03
CA ILE A 329 -1.26 36.06 -1.76
C ILE A 329 -1.62 37.53 -1.97
N ALA A 330 -2.35 37.87 -3.05
CA ALA A 330 -2.77 39.25 -3.36
C ALA A 330 -3.77 39.83 -2.33
N GLU A 331 -4.58 38.98 -1.68
CA GLU A 331 -5.49 39.37 -0.59
C GLU A 331 -4.76 39.54 0.77
N ALA A 332 -3.57 38.99 0.91
CA ALA A 332 -2.76 39.05 2.12
C ALA A 332 -1.71 40.18 2.11
N LEU A 333 -1.47 40.80 0.96
CA LEU A 333 -0.59 41.97 0.74
C LEU A 333 -1.38 43.29 0.74
#